data_15383f12b04585dc201af9898af81ef2
#
_entry.id   15383f12b04585dc201af9898af81ef2
#
_cell.length_a   1.000
_cell.length_b   1.000
_cell.length_c   1.000
_cell.angle_alpha   90.00
_cell.angle_beta   90.00
_cell.angle_gamma   90.00
#
_symmetry.space_group_name_H-M   'P 1'
#
loop_
_entity.id
_entity.type
_entity.pdbx_description
1 polymer ?
#
loop_
_entity_poly.entity_id
_entity_poly.type
_entity_poly.pdbx_seq_one_letter_code
_entity_poly.pdbx_strand_id
1 'polypeptide(L)'
;MAGALAEIGRKALGPDYPHLSTDDLSIILVEAGARILPGFDSTLSVKAANALTHMGVTIKLNSLVTAVTSDGVQIGAEWTPSTQTIWAAGNRASPLLNTLLTPQDPAGRIRVQPDLTIPDDPWIFVIGDAA
;
A
#
# COMPACT_ATOMS: atom_id res chain seq x y z
N MET A 1 7.60 -0.27 -1.14
CA MET A 1 7.83 0.92 -0.28
C MET A 1 8.48 0.52 1.05
N ALA A 2 7.88 -0.30 1.93
CA ALA A 2 8.47 -0.65 3.23
C ALA A 2 9.91 -1.21 3.15
N GLY A 3 10.18 -2.11 2.20
CA GLY A 3 11.54 -2.63 1.98
C GLY A 3 12.54 -1.56 1.56
N ALA A 4 12.15 -0.62 0.67
CA ALA A 4 13.01 0.49 0.28
C ALA A 4 13.32 1.42 1.46
N LEU A 5 12.36 1.69 2.31
CA LEU A 5 12.57 2.48 3.54
C LEU A 5 13.53 1.78 4.50
N ALA A 6 13.39 0.45 4.68
CA ALA A 6 14.28 -0.33 5.52
C ALA A 6 15.72 -0.35 4.97
N GLU A 7 15.87 -0.43 3.65
CA GLU A 7 17.19 -0.40 3.01
C GLU A 7 17.84 0.98 3.14
N ILE A 8 17.10 2.04 2.87
CA ILE A 8 17.57 3.42 3.02
C ILE A 8 17.98 3.68 4.47
N GLY A 9 17.13 3.32 5.43
CA GLY A 9 17.41 3.52 6.85
C GLY A 9 18.69 2.83 7.31
N ARG A 10 18.94 1.61 6.85
CA ARG A 10 20.12 0.85 7.26
C ARG A 10 21.40 1.23 6.53
N LYS A 11 21.33 1.52 5.23
CA LYS A 11 22.51 1.73 4.39
C LYS A 11 22.89 3.19 4.20
N ALA A 12 21.89 4.09 4.13
CA ALA A 12 22.12 5.49 3.79
C ALA A 12 22.13 6.40 5.03
N LEU A 13 21.22 6.19 5.99
CA LEU A 13 21.11 7.12 7.11
C LEU A 13 22.25 6.98 8.14
N GLY A 14 22.78 5.79 8.36
CA GLY A 14 23.84 5.57 9.35
C GLY A 14 25.09 6.43 9.11
N PRO A 15 25.65 6.45 7.89
CA PRO A 15 26.82 7.28 7.55
C PRO A 15 26.55 8.78 7.60
N ASP A 16 25.35 9.21 7.22
CA ASP A 16 24.98 10.63 7.14
C ASP A 16 24.53 11.21 8.47
N TYR A 17 24.09 10.35 9.40
CA TYR A 17 23.58 10.74 10.72
C TYR A 17 24.23 9.92 11.83
N PRO A 18 25.48 10.19 12.19
CA PRO A 18 26.26 9.39 13.13
C PRO A 18 25.68 9.36 14.57
N HIS A 19 24.71 10.24 14.86
CA HIS A 19 24.01 10.28 16.15
C HIS A 19 22.76 9.41 16.19
N LEU A 20 22.33 8.86 15.04
CA LEU A 20 21.20 7.94 14.96
C LEU A 20 21.72 6.51 14.89
N SER A 21 21.22 5.66 15.76
CA SER A 21 21.42 4.22 15.64
C SER A 21 20.43 3.64 14.62
N THR A 22 20.87 2.67 13.84
CA THR A 22 19.94 1.88 13.01
C THR A 22 18.90 1.14 13.84
N ASP A 23 19.16 0.93 15.12
CA ASP A 23 18.24 0.31 16.10
C ASP A 23 17.11 1.27 16.50
N ASP A 24 17.30 2.58 16.32
CA ASP A 24 16.26 3.59 16.56
C ASP A 24 15.20 3.64 15.45
N LEU A 25 15.51 3.02 14.29
CA LEU A 25 14.58 2.96 13.17
C LEU A 25 13.63 1.76 13.29
N SER A 26 12.39 2.04 13.63
CA SER A 26 11.30 1.07 13.62
C SER A 26 10.38 1.28 12.43
N ILE A 27 10.27 0.28 11.56
CA ILE A 27 9.35 0.30 10.41
C ILE A 27 8.27 -0.75 10.63
N ILE A 28 7.02 -0.31 10.65
CA ILE A 28 5.87 -1.17 10.83
C ILE A 28 5.04 -1.12 9.55
N LEU A 29 4.82 -2.28 8.93
CA LEU A 29 3.88 -2.47 7.84
C LEU A 29 2.56 -3.01 8.40
N VAL A 30 1.50 -2.24 8.25
CA VAL A 30 0.16 -2.61 8.71
C VAL A 30 -0.69 -3.02 7.52
N GLU A 31 -1.32 -4.18 7.59
CA GLU A 31 -2.20 -4.72 6.56
C GLU A 31 -3.49 -5.24 7.22
N ALA A 32 -4.63 -4.79 6.70
CA ALA A 32 -5.94 -5.20 7.21
C ALA A 32 -6.26 -6.67 6.88
N GLY A 33 -5.71 -7.18 5.79
CA GLY A 33 -5.90 -8.56 5.33
C GLY A 33 -5.01 -9.57 6.08
N ALA A 34 -5.28 -10.84 5.83
CA ALA A 34 -4.55 -11.96 6.42
C ALA A 34 -3.12 -12.16 5.85
N ARG A 35 -2.76 -11.44 4.78
CA ARG A 35 -1.45 -11.53 4.13
C ARG A 35 -1.13 -10.25 3.36
N ILE A 36 0.14 -9.93 3.23
CA ILE A 36 0.60 -8.88 2.31
C ILE A 36 0.46 -9.35 0.86
N LEU A 37 0.38 -8.42 -0.08
CA LEU A 37 0.25 -8.71 -1.52
C LEU A 37 -0.91 -9.67 -1.85
N PRO A 38 -2.16 -9.35 -1.46
CA PRO A 38 -3.29 -10.28 -1.59
C PRO A 38 -3.60 -10.67 -3.05
N GLY A 39 -3.23 -9.84 -4.03
CA GLY A 39 -3.40 -10.10 -5.46
C GLY A 39 -2.40 -11.08 -6.07
N PHE A 40 -1.39 -11.53 -5.31
CA PHE A 40 -0.37 -12.46 -5.77
C PHE A 40 -0.57 -13.86 -5.17
N ASP A 41 0.13 -14.85 -5.71
CA ASP A 41 0.14 -16.20 -5.15
C ASP A 41 0.61 -16.18 -3.68
N SER A 42 0.05 -17.08 -2.88
CA SER A 42 0.35 -17.15 -1.44
C SER A 42 1.83 -17.42 -1.15
N THR A 43 2.51 -18.18 -2.00
CA THR A 43 3.94 -18.47 -1.84
C THR A 43 4.79 -17.20 -2.02
N LEU A 44 4.40 -16.31 -2.92
CA LEU A 44 5.06 -15.01 -3.11
C LEU A 44 4.80 -14.08 -1.92
N SER A 45 3.58 -14.10 -1.39
CA SER A 45 3.22 -13.36 -0.19
C SER A 45 4.10 -13.75 1.01
N VAL A 46 4.29 -15.06 1.24
CA VAL A 46 5.16 -15.58 2.30
C VAL A 46 6.62 -15.19 2.07
N LYS A 47 7.13 -15.34 0.84
CA LYS A 47 8.51 -14.92 0.51
C LYS A 47 8.73 -13.44 0.76
N ALA A 48 7.78 -12.60 0.34
CA ALA A 48 7.86 -11.15 0.55
C ALA A 48 7.82 -10.79 2.04
N ALA A 49 6.95 -11.43 2.83
CA ALA A 49 6.88 -11.23 4.27
C ALA A 49 8.21 -11.59 4.95
N ASN A 50 8.76 -12.76 4.62
CA ASN A 50 10.05 -13.19 5.16
C ASN A 50 11.18 -12.22 4.78
N ALA A 51 11.24 -11.76 3.53
CA ALA A 51 12.23 -10.79 3.09
C ALA A 51 12.13 -9.48 3.87
N LEU A 52 10.92 -8.94 4.05
CA LEU A 52 10.69 -7.72 4.82
C LEU A 52 11.08 -7.89 6.30
N THR A 53 10.74 -9.03 6.90
CA THR A 53 11.12 -9.33 8.29
C THR A 53 12.65 -9.42 8.44
N HIS A 54 13.37 -10.03 7.50
CA HIS A 54 14.84 -10.05 7.48
C HIS A 54 15.45 -8.65 7.33
N MET A 55 14.72 -7.74 6.66
CA MET A 55 15.09 -6.33 6.56
C MET A 55 14.70 -5.54 7.83
N GLY A 56 14.17 -6.17 8.89
CA GLY A 56 13.78 -5.53 10.15
C GLY A 56 12.45 -4.79 10.09
N VAL A 57 11.61 -5.07 9.11
CA VAL A 57 10.24 -4.55 9.07
C VAL A 57 9.34 -5.41 9.93
N THR A 58 8.64 -4.81 10.87
CA THR A 58 7.58 -5.46 11.63
C THR A 58 6.29 -5.48 10.80
N ILE A 59 5.69 -6.66 10.62
CA ILE A 59 4.45 -6.81 9.85
C ILE A 59 3.29 -7.11 10.80
N LYS A 60 2.27 -6.24 10.81
CA LYS A 60 1.00 -6.44 11.51
C LYS A 60 -0.08 -6.79 10.49
N LEU A 61 -0.50 -8.05 10.45
CA LEU A 61 -1.60 -8.56 9.61
C LEU A 61 -2.93 -8.56 10.38
N ASN A 62 -4.05 -8.68 9.66
CA ASN A 62 -5.40 -8.63 10.25
C ASN A 62 -5.59 -7.40 11.12
N SER A 63 -4.96 -6.30 10.75
CA SER A 63 -4.81 -5.10 11.55
C SER A 63 -5.36 -3.89 10.80
N LEU A 64 -6.55 -3.43 11.21
CA LEU A 64 -7.19 -2.28 10.58
C LEU A 64 -6.72 -0.99 11.24
N VAL A 65 -6.21 -0.06 10.43
CA VAL A 65 -5.95 1.32 10.88
C VAL A 65 -7.27 2.07 10.95
N THR A 66 -7.60 2.60 12.13
CA THR A 66 -8.87 3.29 12.39
C THR A 66 -8.70 4.80 12.51
N ALA A 67 -7.51 5.27 12.87
CA ALA A 67 -7.18 6.70 12.90
C ALA A 67 -5.68 6.93 12.67
N VAL A 68 -5.35 8.09 12.09
CA VAL A 68 -3.99 8.59 11.93
C VAL A 68 -3.95 10.02 12.46
N THR A 69 -2.98 10.33 13.31
CA THR A 69 -2.75 11.67 13.85
C THR A 69 -1.28 12.08 13.62
N SER A 70 -0.90 13.27 14.05
CA SER A 70 0.50 13.74 14.04
C SER A 70 1.43 12.88 14.89
N ASP A 71 0.91 12.22 15.92
CA ASP A 71 1.69 11.57 16.98
C ASP A 71 1.70 10.05 16.86
N GLY A 72 0.86 9.49 15.97
CA GLY A 72 0.80 8.04 15.78
C GLY A 72 -0.45 7.54 15.07
N VAL A 73 -0.65 6.24 15.17
CA VAL A 73 -1.65 5.49 14.44
C VAL A 73 -2.45 4.60 15.39
N GLN A 74 -3.78 4.65 15.27
CA GLN A 74 -4.68 3.71 15.95
C GLN A 74 -4.85 2.46 15.09
N ILE A 75 -4.42 1.32 15.61
CA ILE A 75 -4.53 0.01 14.94
C ILE A 75 -5.51 -0.85 15.76
N GLY A 76 -6.74 -0.97 15.29
CA GLY A 76 -7.80 -1.58 16.08
C GLY A 76 -8.00 -0.84 17.42
N ALA A 77 -7.74 -1.51 18.53
CA ALA A 77 -7.79 -0.92 19.88
C ALA A 77 -6.42 -0.44 20.40
N GLU A 78 -5.34 -0.72 19.68
CA GLU A 78 -3.97 -0.40 20.09
C GLU A 78 -3.52 0.95 19.50
N TRP A 79 -2.97 1.83 20.34
CA TRP A 79 -2.28 3.02 19.90
C TRP A 79 -0.80 2.74 19.66
N THR A 80 -0.30 3.07 18.47
CA THR A 80 1.10 2.91 18.09
C THR A 80 1.70 4.30 17.81
N PRO A 81 2.63 4.81 18.62
CA PRO A 81 3.33 6.05 18.34
C PRO A 81 4.08 5.98 17.01
N SER A 82 4.05 7.05 16.23
CA SER A 82 4.75 7.13 14.95
C SER A 82 5.08 8.58 14.63
N THR A 83 6.33 8.83 14.26
CA THR A 83 6.79 10.15 13.79
C THR A 83 6.44 10.39 12.33
N GLN A 84 6.29 9.33 11.54
CA GLN A 84 5.95 9.42 10.11
C GLN A 84 5.01 8.28 9.73
N THR A 85 3.87 8.62 9.17
CA THR A 85 2.92 7.66 8.63
C THR A 85 2.81 7.82 7.12
N ILE A 86 2.99 6.73 6.38
CA ILE A 86 2.83 6.70 4.94
C ILE A 86 1.59 5.88 4.61
N TRP A 87 0.55 6.56 4.17
CA TRP A 87 -0.67 5.90 3.72
C TRP A 87 -0.50 5.42 2.28
N ALA A 88 -0.45 4.11 2.09
CA ALA A 88 -0.28 3.46 0.79
C ALA A 88 -1.38 2.41 0.53
N ALA A 89 -2.49 2.49 1.26
CA ALA A 89 -3.61 1.57 1.13
C ALA A 89 -4.71 2.14 0.25
N GLY A 90 -5.16 1.34 -0.70
CA GLY A 90 -6.35 1.60 -1.51
C GLY A 90 -6.13 2.59 -2.66
N ASN A 91 -6.18 2.08 -3.88
CA ASN A 91 -6.38 2.90 -5.06
C ASN A 91 -7.89 2.96 -5.36
N ARG A 92 -8.38 4.12 -5.69
CA ARG A 92 -9.72 4.31 -6.23
C ARG A 92 -9.60 5.02 -7.57
N ALA A 93 -10.36 4.55 -8.54
CA ALA A 93 -10.43 5.20 -9.84
C ALA A 93 -10.93 6.66 -9.70
N SER A 94 -10.52 7.51 -10.63
CA SER A 94 -10.91 8.92 -10.62
C SER A 94 -12.44 9.09 -10.66
N PRO A 95 -13.01 9.98 -9.84
CA PRO A 95 -14.45 10.30 -9.91
C PRO A 95 -14.92 10.78 -11.29
N LEU A 96 -14.00 11.27 -12.13
CA LEU A 96 -14.28 11.62 -13.53
C LEU A 96 -14.89 10.46 -14.31
N LEU A 97 -14.53 9.21 -13.98
CA LEU A 97 -15.07 8.04 -14.67
C LEU A 97 -16.58 7.88 -14.48
N ASN A 98 -17.15 8.45 -13.43
CA ASN A 98 -18.60 8.45 -13.22
C ASN A 98 -19.37 9.21 -14.30
N THR A 99 -18.70 10.11 -15.04
CA THR A 99 -19.32 10.86 -16.15
C THR A 99 -19.51 10.03 -17.42
N LEU A 100 -18.81 8.90 -17.52
CA LEU A 100 -18.88 8.04 -18.70
C LEU A 100 -20.12 7.13 -18.74
N LEU A 101 -20.91 7.10 -17.66
CA LEU A 101 -22.17 6.34 -17.56
C LEU A 101 -22.08 4.87 -18.02
N THR A 102 -20.90 4.26 -17.89
CA THR A 102 -20.60 2.90 -18.31
C THR A 102 -20.38 1.99 -17.09
N PRO A 103 -20.54 0.67 -17.20
CA PRO A 103 -20.38 -0.25 -16.08
C PRO A 103 -19.00 -0.15 -15.42
N GLN A 104 -19.01 -0.08 -14.09
CA GLN A 104 -17.81 -0.01 -13.25
C GLN A 104 -17.74 -1.19 -12.31
N ASP A 105 -16.53 -1.50 -11.84
CA ASP A 105 -16.30 -2.45 -10.77
C ASP A 105 -16.47 -1.78 -9.37
N PRO A 106 -16.41 -2.55 -8.26
CA PRO A 106 -16.52 -1.98 -6.91
C PRO A 106 -15.43 -0.95 -6.54
N ALA A 107 -14.29 -0.93 -7.26
CA ALA A 107 -13.23 0.06 -7.09
C ALA A 107 -13.43 1.32 -7.94
N GLY A 108 -14.50 1.38 -8.73
CA GLY A 108 -14.84 2.47 -9.64
C GLY A 108 -14.11 2.44 -10.97
N ARG A 109 -13.46 1.32 -11.32
CA ARG A 109 -12.78 1.14 -12.60
C ARG A 109 -13.77 0.76 -13.68
N ILE A 110 -13.54 1.24 -14.88
CA ILE A 110 -14.37 0.93 -16.06
C ILE A 110 -14.10 -0.51 -16.50
N ARG A 111 -15.16 -1.23 -16.80
CA ARG A 111 -15.06 -2.55 -17.45
C ARG A 111 -14.89 -2.34 -18.94
N VAL A 112 -13.64 -2.40 -19.39
CA VAL A 112 -13.30 -2.21 -20.82
C VAL A 112 -13.49 -3.47 -21.66
N GLN A 113 -13.60 -3.29 -22.96
CA GLN A 113 -13.55 -4.32 -23.98
C GLN A 113 -12.10 -4.82 -24.18
N PRO A 114 -11.87 -5.95 -24.88
CA PRO A 114 -10.51 -6.43 -25.17
C PRO A 114 -9.60 -5.46 -25.92
N ASP A 115 -10.19 -4.50 -26.63
CA ASP A 115 -9.51 -3.41 -27.33
C ASP A 115 -9.34 -2.15 -26.48
N LEU A 116 -9.68 -2.23 -25.17
CA LEU A 116 -9.61 -1.16 -24.17
C LEU A 116 -10.64 -0.04 -24.37
N THR A 117 -11.61 -0.19 -25.27
CA THR A 117 -12.72 0.74 -25.42
C THR A 117 -13.80 0.53 -24.36
N ILE A 118 -14.64 1.51 -24.11
CA ILE A 118 -15.85 1.32 -23.31
C ILE A 118 -16.95 0.64 -24.16
N PRO A 119 -17.86 -0.15 -23.54
CA PRO A 119 -18.85 -0.93 -24.29
C PRO A 119 -19.74 -0.14 -25.23
N ASP A 120 -20.08 1.10 -24.87
CA ASP A 120 -21.07 1.91 -25.57
C ASP A 120 -20.46 2.99 -26.48
N ASP A 121 -19.13 3.13 -26.48
CA ASP A 121 -18.44 4.12 -27.32
C ASP A 121 -17.05 3.61 -27.75
N PRO A 122 -16.87 3.27 -29.04
CA PRO A 122 -15.60 2.74 -29.54
C PRO A 122 -14.51 3.81 -29.71
N TRP A 123 -14.81 5.07 -29.44
CA TRP A 123 -13.86 6.18 -29.52
C TRP A 123 -13.25 6.54 -28.18
N ILE A 124 -13.77 5.98 -27.09
CA ILE A 124 -13.27 6.22 -25.73
C ILE A 124 -12.46 5.02 -25.26
N PHE A 125 -11.18 5.24 -25.00
CA PHE A 125 -10.25 4.25 -24.48
C PHE A 125 -9.98 4.52 -22.99
N VAL A 126 -10.00 3.47 -22.18
CA VAL A 126 -9.66 3.55 -20.75
C VAL A 126 -8.52 2.59 -20.45
N ILE A 127 -7.46 3.08 -19.80
CA ILE A 127 -6.23 2.33 -19.54
C ILE A 127 -5.71 2.57 -18.12
N GLY A 128 -4.79 1.72 -17.66
CA GLY A 128 -4.12 1.84 -16.36
C GLY A 128 -5.06 1.57 -15.19
N ASP A 129 -4.90 2.31 -14.10
CA ASP A 129 -5.69 2.12 -12.86
C ASP A 129 -7.18 2.51 -13.02
N ALA A 130 -7.58 3.01 -14.19
CA ALA A 130 -8.95 3.37 -14.52
C ALA A 130 -9.74 2.23 -15.19
N ALA A 131 -9.03 1.15 -15.63
CA ALA A 131 -9.60 0.00 -16.35
C ALA A 131 -9.53 -1.29 -15.52
#